data_f6e4dae2e25d6e6d0e47f7fa17335433
#
_entry.id   f6e4dae2e25d6e6d0e47f7fa17335433
#
_cell.length_a   1.000
_cell.length_b   1.000
_cell.length_c   1.000
_cell.angle_alpha   90.00
_cell.angle_beta   90.00
_cell.angle_gamma   90.00
#
_symmetry.space_group_name_H-M   'P 1'
#
loop_
_entity.id
_entity.type
_entity.pdbx_description
1 polymer ?
#
loop_
_entity_poly.entity_id
_entity_poly.type
_entity_poly.pdbx_seq_one_letter_code
_entity_poly.pdbx_strand_id
1 'polypeptide(L)'
;MAATNDYHFITVWRVESTIEEVSTIIGDATDLVRWWPSVYLNVKVVEPGDERGLGKVVSLYTKGWLPYTLRWSFRATEVRDDGFTIVASGDFEGRGIWTFEQDGSWVNITYDWKIKAEKPLLRYFSLVMKPLFSANHRWAMAKGEESLKLEIERRHAASADELARIPAPPRPTFSR
;
A
#
# COMPACT_ATOMS: atom_id res chain seq x y z
N MET A 1 -13.65 -18.97 23.19
CA MET A 1 -13.76 -17.78 22.32
C MET A 1 -12.95 -18.06 21.07
N ALA A 2 -13.56 -18.00 19.88
CA ALA A 2 -12.81 -18.15 18.64
C ALA A 2 -11.79 -17.02 18.53
N ALA A 3 -10.53 -17.36 18.19
CA ALA A 3 -9.51 -16.37 17.93
C ALA A 3 -9.95 -15.55 16.73
N THR A 4 -10.13 -14.26 16.90
CA THR A 4 -10.50 -13.38 15.80
C THR A 4 -9.26 -13.11 14.97
N ASN A 5 -9.28 -13.55 13.71
CA ASN A 5 -8.29 -13.22 12.70
C ASN A 5 -8.55 -11.84 12.04
N ASP A 6 -9.32 -11.00 12.76
CA ASP A 6 -9.64 -9.65 12.37
C ASP A 6 -8.53 -8.69 12.78
N TYR A 7 -8.17 -7.79 11.86
CA TYR A 7 -7.18 -6.74 12.04
C TYR A 7 -7.77 -5.39 11.64
N HIS A 8 -7.44 -4.38 12.42
CA HIS A 8 -7.75 -2.99 12.09
C HIS A 8 -6.49 -2.16 12.28
N PHE A 9 -6.02 -1.56 11.20
CA PHE A 9 -4.85 -0.71 11.19
C PHE A 9 -5.24 0.69 10.69
N ILE A 10 -4.80 1.70 11.41
CA ILE A 10 -4.85 3.08 10.95
C ILE A 10 -3.40 3.53 10.81
N THR A 11 -3.02 3.88 9.58
CA THR A 11 -1.70 4.39 9.25
C THR A 11 -1.82 5.83 8.80
N VAL A 12 -0.96 6.69 9.30
CA VAL A 12 -0.89 8.09 8.89
C VAL A 12 0.51 8.37 8.34
N TRP A 13 0.57 8.88 7.12
CA TRP A 13 1.78 9.39 6.49
C TRP A 13 1.68 10.90 6.32
N ARG A 14 2.83 11.56 6.25
CA ARG A 14 2.90 13.00 5.97
C ARG A 14 4.02 13.27 4.97
N VAL A 15 3.65 13.87 3.83
CA VAL A 15 4.58 14.17 2.73
C VAL A 15 4.40 15.62 2.27
N GLU A 16 5.47 16.24 1.82
CA GLU A 16 5.40 17.56 1.18
C GLU A 16 5.04 17.37 -0.30
N SER A 17 3.79 17.68 -0.64
CA SER A 17 3.21 17.44 -1.96
C SER A 17 1.83 18.07 -2.07
N THR A 18 1.10 17.76 -3.15
CA THR A 18 -0.32 18.08 -3.35
C THR A 18 -1.18 16.82 -3.33
N ILE A 19 -2.48 16.97 -3.00
CA ILE A 19 -3.44 15.84 -3.07
C ILE A 19 -3.44 15.23 -4.46
N GLU A 20 -3.39 16.05 -5.52
CA GLU A 20 -3.39 15.59 -6.91
C GLU A 20 -2.18 14.68 -7.21
N GLU A 21 -0.98 15.08 -6.79
CA GLU A 21 0.24 14.29 -6.99
C GLU A 21 0.18 12.98 -6.19
N VAL A 22 -0.19 13.04 -4.91
CA VAL A 22 -0.33 11.86 -4.04
C VAL A 22 -1.37 10.90 -4.59
N SER A 23 -2.55 11.41 -5.00
CA SER A 23 -3.61 10.62 -5.64
C SER A 23 -3.11 9.91 -6.90
N THR A 24 -2.34 10.62 -7.72
CA THR A 24 -1.76 10.06 -8.95
C THR A 24 -0.78 8.93 -8.65
N ILE A 25 0.10 9.11 -7.65
CA ILE A 25 1.12 8.10 -7.31
C ILE A 25 0.47 6.87 -6.66
N ILE A 26 -0.36 7.06 -5.63
CA ILE A 26 -0.95 5.95 -4.88
C ILE A 26 -2.05 5.25 -5.68
N GLY A 27 -2.81 6.01 -6.49
CA GLY A 27 -3.89 5.48 -7.35
C GLY A 27 -3.41 4.67 -8.55
N ASP A 28 -2.15 4.85 -8.99
CA ASP A 28 -1.57 4.02 -10.03
C ASP A 28 -0.98 2.73 -9.45
N ALA A 29 -1.84 1.72 -9.33
CA ALA A 29 -1.42 0.41 -8.83
C ALA A 29 -0.35 -0.26 -9.72
N THR A 30 -0.27 0.07 -11.01
CA THR A 30 0.67 -0.56 -11.95
C THR A 30 2.12 -0.20 -11.63
N ASP A 31 2.33 0.96 -11.03
CA ASP A 31 3.65 1.50 -10.71
C ASP A 31 4.15 1.13 -9.30
N LEU A 32 3.32 0.47 -8.49
CA LEU A 32 3.66 0.05 -7.11
C LEU A 32 4.95 -0.80 -7.04
N VAL A 33 5.18 -1.67 -8.03
CA VAL A 33 6.40 -2.50 -8.07
C VAL A 33 7.67 -1.65 -8.23
N ARG A 34 7.58 -0.51 -8.91
CA ARG A 34 8.70 0.39 -9.15
C ARG A 34 9.01 1.26 -7.95
N TRP A 35 8.00 1.93 -7.38
CA TRP A 35 8.26 2.90 -6.31
C TRP A 35 8.12 2.33 -4.89
N TRP A 36 7.41 1.19 -4.71
CA TRP A 36 7.28 0.50 -3.42
C TRP A 36 7.66 -0.99 -3.51
N PRO A 37 8.86 -1.32 -4.04
CA PRO A 37 9.28 -2.70 -4.30
C PRO A 37 9.50 -3.54 -3.04
N SER A 38 9.68 -2.91 -1.88
CA SER A 38 9.85 -3.62 -0.60
C SER A 38 8.63 -4.47 -0.22
N VAL A 39 7.46 -4.13 -0.75
CA VAL A 39 6.18 -4.78 -0.45
C VAL A 39 5.54 -5.41 -1.69
N TYR A 40 5.52 -4.70 -2.81
CA TYR A 40 4.85 -5.15 -4.03
C TYR A 40 5.84 -5.84 -4.95
N LEU A 41 5.74 -7.18 -5.05
CA LEU A 41 6.62 -8.01 -5.87
C LEU A 41 6.09 -8.19 -7.30
N ASN A 42 4.76 -8.21 -7.45
CA ASN A 42 4.09 -8.28 -8.75
C ASN A 42 2.70 -7.63 -8.65
N VAL A 43 2.32 -6.94 -9.70
CA VAL A 43 1.00 -6.29 -9.84
C VAL A 43 0.46 -6.56 -11.22
N LYS A 44 -0.81 -6.97 -11.31
CA LYS A 44 -1.51 -7.20 -12.56
C LYS A 44 -2.90 -6.59 -12.51
N VAL A 45 -3.19 -5.67 -13.43
CA VAL A 45 -4.55 -5.18 -13.64
C VAL A 45 -5.36 -6.28 -14.32
N VAL A 46 -6.47 -6.65 -13.69
CA VAL A 46 -7.40 -7.69 -14.18
C VAL A 46 -8.57 -7.02 -14.91
N GLU A 47 -9.10 -5.95 -14.31
CA GLU A 47 -10.15 -5.11 -14.90
C GLU A 47 -9.68 -3.64 -14.79
N PRO A 48 -9.70 -2.87 -15.87
CA PRO A 48 -9.16 -1.49 -15.85
C PRO A 48 -10.04 -0.52 -15.05
N GLY A 49 -11.33 -0.81 -14.86
CA GLY A 49 -12.29 0.13 -14.30
C GLY A 49 -12.72 1.20 -15.32
N ASP A 50 -13.42 2.22 -14.83
CA ASP A 50 -13.77 3.40 -15.63
C ASP A 50 -12.59 4.39 -15.74
N GLU A 51 -12.82 5.55 -16.37
CA GLU A 51 -11.80 6.59 -16.58
C GLU A 51 -11.20 7.14 -15.27
N ARG A 52 -11.96 7.09 -14.17
CA ARG A 52 -11.50 7.47 -12.83
C ARG A 52 -10.91 6.29 -12.04
N GLY A 53 -10.96 5.08 -12.58
CA GLY A 53 -10.51 3.86 -11.93
C GLY A 53 -11.55 3.20 -11.02
N LEU A 54 -12.81 3.66 -11.01
CA LEU A 54 -13.88 2.98 -10.29
C LEU A 54 -14.14 1.61 -10.93
N GLY A 55 -14.25 0.57 -10.10
CA GLY A 55 -14.40 -0.81 -10.54
C GLY A 55 -13.09 -1.49 -10.97
N LYS A 56 -11.95 -0.78 -10.97
CA LYS A 56 -10.63 -1.39 -11.26
C LYS A 56 -10.38 -2.58 -10.36
N VAL A 57 -9.96 -3.69 -10.94
CA VAL A 57 -9.54 -4.90 -10.22
C VAL A 57 -8.07 -5.14 -10.46
N VAL A 58 -7.33 -5.29 -9.38
CA VAL A 58 -5.89 -5.50 -9.41
C VAL A 58 -5.53 -6.72 -8.58
N SER A 59 -4.76 -7.63 -9.17
CA SER A 59 -4.16 -8.78 -8.50
C SER A 59 -2.76 -8.44 -8.02
N LEU A 60 -2.45 -8.78 -6.79
CA LEU A 60 -1.24 -8.39 -6.08
C LEU A 60 -0.51 -9.60 -5.52
N TYR A 61 0.82 -9.59 -5.67
CA TYR A 61 1.73 -10.48 -5.00
C TYR A 61 2.65 -9.65 -4.11
N THR A 62 2.49 -9.80 -2.80
CA THR A 62 3.12 -8.91 -1.80
C THR A 62 3.82 -9.68 -0.70
N LYS A 63 4.71 -8.99 0.01
CA LYS A 63 5.32 -9.44 1.26
C LYS A 63 5.58 -8.26 2.20
N GLY A 64 5.80 -8.57 3.48
CA GLY A 64 6.44 -7.65 4.41
C GLY A 64 7.89 -8.08 4.71
N TRP A 65 8.38 -7.83 5.92
CA TRP A 65 9.71 -8.30 6.35
C TRP A 65 9.73 -9.78 6.72
N LEU A 66 8.58 -10.39 7.03
CA LEU A 66 8.47 -11.81 7.34
C LEU A 66 8.70 -12.67 6.09
N PRO A 67 9.23 -13.91 6.24
CA PRO A 67 9.59 -14.77 5.12
C PRO A 67 8.39 -15.50 4.50
N TYR A 68 7.26 -14.82 4.33
CA TYR A 68 6.11 -15.34 3.60
C TYR A 68 5.56 -14.29 2.64
N THR A 69 4.83 -14.74 1.65
CA THR A 69 4.22 -13.91 0.63
C THR A 69 2.69 -14.04 0.67
N LEU A 70 2.01 -13.06 0.15
CA LEU A 70 0.56 -12.94 0.13
C LEU A 70 0.09 -12.72 -1.30
N ARG A 71 -0.98 -13.43 -1.67
CA ARG A 71 -1.68 -13.27 -2.94
C ARG A 71 -3.10 -12.80 -2.65
N TRP A 72 -3.41 -11.65 -3.13
CA TRP A 72 -4.70 -11.04 -2.93
C TRP A 72 -5.05 -10.11 -4.08
N SER A 73 -6.29 -9.72 -4.17
CA SER A 73 -6.77 -8.77 -5.16
C SER A 73 -7.60 -7.69 -4.48
N PHE A 74 -7.70 -6.55 -5.09
CA PHE A 74 -8.67 -5.56 -4.67
C PHE A 74 -9.53 -5.08 -5.84
N ARG A 75 -10.73 -4.61 -5.50
CA ARG A 75 -11.61 -3.83 -6.37
C ARG A 75 -11.74 -2.43 -5.80
N ALA A 76 -11.53 -1.40 -6.62
CA ALA A 76 -11.86 -0.01 -6.27
C ALA A 76 -13.38 0.16 -6.29
N THR A 77 -13.98 0.43 -5.12
CA THR A 77 -15.43 0.54 -4.95
C THR A 77 -15.91 1.97 -4.82
N GLU A 78 -15.00 2.89 -4.59
CA GLU A 78 -15.26 4.32 -4.50
C GLU A 78 -14.01 5.10 -4.91
N VAL A 79 -14.17 6.15 -5.69
CA VAL A 79 -13.09 7.08 -6.07
C VAL A 79 -13.57 8.50 -5.83
N ARG A 80 -12.82 9.23 -5.02
CA ARG A 80 -13.06 10.63 -4.63
C ARG A 80 -11.87 11.47 -5.05
N ASP A 81 -12.00 12.79 -5.00
CA ASP A 81 -10.89 13.68 -5.29
C ASP A 81 -9.84 13.69 -4.15
N ASP A 82 -10.27 13.35 -2.94
CA ASP A 82 -9.46 13.27 -1.72
C ASP A 82 -9.15 11.82 -1.27
N GLY A 83 -9.31 10.83 -2.13
CA GLY A 83 -9.00 9.45 -1.79
C GLY A 83 -9.82 8.40 -2.53
N PHE A 84 -9.74 7.16 -2.06
CA PHE A 84 -10.48 6.04 -2.65
C PHE A 84 -10.68 4.89 -1.65
N THR A 85 -11.65 4.03 -1.94
CA THR A 85 -11.96 2.84 -1.15
C THR A 85 -11.73 1.59 -1.99
N ILE A 86 -11.08 0.60 -1.40
CA ILE A 86 -10.86 -0.71 -2.00
C ILE A 86 -11.49 -1.82 -1.15
N VAL A 87 -11.97 -2.86 -1.81
CA VAL A 87 -12.38 -4.12 -1.18
C VAL A 87 -11.40 -5.20 -1.59
N ALA A 88 -10.81 -5.86 -0.60
CA ALA A 88 -9.81 -6.90 -0.78
C ALA A 88 -10.41 -8.30 -0.71
N SER A 89 -9.84 -9.23 -1.48
CA SER A 89 -10.16 -10.66 -1.49
C SER A 89 -8.90 -11.50 -1.73
N GLY A 90 -8.90 -12.75 -1.27
CA GLY A 90 -7.77 -13.68 -1.37
C GLY A 90 -7.19 -14.02 -0.02
N ASP A 91 -5.87 -13.90 0.15
CA ASP A 91 -5.20 -14.13 1.45
C ASP A 91 -5.66 -13.13 2.52
N PHE A 92 -6.25 -12.01 2.11
CA PHE A 92 -7.01 -11.06 2.93
C PHE A 92 -8.42 -10.89 2.38
N GLU A 93 -9.36 -10.65 3.29
CA GLU A 93 -10.69 -10.13 2.97
C GLU A 93 -10.94 -8.88 3.80
N GLY A 94 -11.50 -7.84 3.19
CA GLY A 94 -11.80 -6.63 3.94
C GLY A 94 -11.82 -5.37 3.11
N ARG A 95 -11.63 -4.23 3.77
CA ARG A 95 -11.76 -2.91 3.16
C ARG A 95 -10.63 -1.99 3.56
N GLY A 96 -10.09 -1.28 2.60
CA GLY A 96 -9.13 -0.19 2.79
C GLY A 96 -9.68 1.13 2.31
N ILE A 97 -9.51 2.17 3.12
CA ILE A 97 -9.90 3.54 2.78
C ILE A 97 -8.66 4.41 2.83
N TRP A 98 -8.31 4.99 1.69
CA TRP A 98 -7.31 6.03 1.59
C TRP A 98 -7.99 7.40 1.63
N THR A 99 -7.49 8.29 2.47
CA THR A 99 -7.95 9.68 2.57
C THR A 99 -6.76 10.61 2.57
N PHE A 100 -6.84 11.68 1.77
CA PHE A 100 -5.80 12.68 1.60
C PHE A 100 -6.31 14.04 2.05
N GLU A 101 -5.57 14.73 2.91
CA GLU A 101 -5.92 16.03 3.44
C GLU A 101 -4.74 17.00 3.25
N GLN A 102 -5.00 18.11 2.55
CA GLN A 102 -4.00 19.15 2.32
C GLN A 102 -3.85 20.01 3.58
N ASP A 103 -2.62 20.19 4.03
CA ASP A 103 -2.24 21.04 5.16
C ASP A 103 -1.05 21.92 4.75
N GLY A 104 -1.34 23.07 4.17
CA GLY A 104 -0.33 23.93 3.56
C GLY A 104 0.41 23.24 2.42
N SER A 105 1.74 23.16 2.52
CA SER A 105 2.58 22.40 1.55
C SER A 105 2.64 20.89 1.80
N TRP A 106 1.93 20.42 2.82
CA TRP A 106 1.94 19.01 3.23
C TRP A 106 0.62 18.33 2.92
N VAL A 107 0.68 17.02 2.67
CA VAL A 107 -0.49 16.16 2.60
C VAL A 107 -0.43 15.15 3.74
N ASN A 108 -1.48 15.11 4.55
CA ASN A 108 -1.71 14.05 5.51
C ASN A 108 -2.47 12.92 4.78
N ILE A 109 -1.92 11.72 4.83
CA ILE A 109 -2.45 10.53 4.15
C ILE A 109 -2.87 9.55 5.23
N THR A 110 -4.15 9.24 5.29
CA THR A 110 -4.68 8.23 6.22
C THR A 110 -5.09 6.99 5.46
N TYR A 111 -4.64 5.83 5.93
CA TYR A 111 -5.07 4.52 5.45
C TYR A 111 -5.76 3.75 6.57
N ASP A 112 -7.08 3.64 6.48
CA ASP A 112 -7.91 2.81 7.36
C ASP A 112 -8.06 1.42 6.73
N TRP A 113 -7.38 0.42 7.31
CA TRP A 113 -7.30 -0.93 6.79
C TRP A 113 -7.94 -1.93 7.76
N LYS A 114 -9.16 -2.38 7.42
CA LYS A 114 -9.91 -3.40 8.16
C LYS A 114 -9.95 -4.68 7.36
N ILE A 115 -9.27 -5.70 7.85
CA ILE A 115 -9.15 -6.97 7.15
C ILE A 115 -9.33 -8.16 8.08
N LYS A 116 -9.70 -9.26 7.46
CA LYS A 116 -9.65 -10.61 7.99
C LYS A 116 -8.62 -11.41 7.23
N ALA A 117 -7.69 -12.03 7.96
CA ALA A 117 -6.67 -12.85 7.34
C ALA A 117 -7.22 -14.26 7.07
N GLU A 118 -7.31 -14.65 5.80
CA GLU A 118 -7.88 -15.93 5.36
C GLU A 118 -6.79 -16.98 5.07
N LYS A 119 -5.54 -16.57 4.90
CA LYS A 119 -4.43 -17.50 4.69
C LYS A 119 -4.35 -18.47 5.89
N PRO A 120 -4.33 -19.81 5.68
CA PRO A 120 -4.36 -20.80 6.77
C PRO A 120 -3.32 -20.55 7.85
N LEU A 121 -2.07 -20.23 7.48
CA LEU A 121 -1.00 -19.91 8.42
C LEU A 121 -1.38 -18.74 9.33
N LEU A 122 -1.95 -17.67 8.79
CA LEU A 122 -2.37 -16.49 9.54
C LEU A 122 -3.59 -16.75 10.40
N ARG A 123 -4.49 -17.60 9.92
CA ARG A 123 -5.74 -17.97 10.61
C ARG A 123 -5.50 -18.84 11.84
N TYR A 124 -4.65 -19.87 11.73
CA TYR A 124 -4.41 -20.82 12.82
C TYR A 124 -3.51 -20.29 13.93
N PHE A 125 -2.59 -19.40 13.58
CA PHE A 125 -1.62 -18.84 14.55
C PHE A 125 -1.95 -17.40 14.99
N SER A 126 -3.15 -16.88 14.67
CA SER A 126 -3.49 -15.47 14.85
C SER A 126 -3.36 -14.97 16.30
N LEU A 127 -3.69 -15.77 17.30
CA LEU A 127 -3.61 -15.36 18.71
C LEU A 127 -2.18 -15.06 19.17
N VAL A 128 -1.23 -15.96 18.84
CA VAL A 128 0.17 -15.84 19.27
C VAL A 128 0.94 -14.91 18.33
N MET A 129 0.59 -14.93 17.02
CA MET A 129 1.32 -14.22 15.97
C MET A 129 0.74 -12.84 15.65
N LYS A 130 -0.40 -12.45 16.23
CA LYS A 130 -1.03 -11.16 15.97
C LYS A 130 -0.11 -9.96 16.18
N PRO A 131 0.69 -9.87 17.26
CA PRO A 131 1.66 -8.80 17.42
C PRO A 131 2.73 -8.78 16.31
N LEU A 132 3.18 -9.95 15.87
CA LEU A 132 4.18 -10.09 14.83
C LEU A 132 3.64 -9.66 13.45
N PHE A 133 2.42 -10.06 13.12
CA PHE A 133 1.75 -9.64 11.88
C PHE A 133 1.46 -8.14 11.89
N SER A 134 1.08 -7.59 13.05
CA SER A 134 0.90 -6.15 13.20
C SER A 134 2.22 -5.39 13.05
N ALA A 135 3.32 -5.91 13.58
CA ALA A 135 4.65 -5.35 13.38
C ALA A 135 5.08 -5.43 11.91
N ASN A 136 4.78 -6.54 11.22
CA ASN A 136 5.04 -6.72 9.80
C ASN A 136 4.27 -5.71 8.93
N HIS A 137 3.00 -5.45 9.27
CA HIS A 137 2.20 -4.43 8.59
C HIS A 137 2.77 -3.02 8.82
N ARG A 138 3.10 -2.66 10.08
CA ARG A 138 3.71 -1.36 10.38
C ARG A 138 5.03 -1.15 9.63
N TRP A 139 5.86 -2.19 9.54
CA TRP A 139 7.11 -2.14 8.76
C TRP A 139 6.81 -1.88 7.27
N ALA A 140 5.87 -2.61 6.70
CA ALA A 140 5.47 -2.45 5.30
C ALA A 140 5.01 -1.02 5.02
N MET A 141 4.16 -0.47 5.90
CA MET A 141 3.66 0.90 5.76
C MET A 141 4.76 1.96 5.96
N ALA A 142 5.69 1.77 6.89
CA ALA A 142 6.84 2.68 7.06
C ALA A 142 7.73 2.69 5.81
N LYS A 143 7.94 1.52 5.18
CA LYS A 143 8.66 1.44 3.90
C LYS A 143 7.89 2.08 2.75
N GLY A 144 6.58 2.07 2.80
CA GLY A 144 5.72 2.78 1.85
C GLY A 144 5.87 4.29 1.95
N GLU A 145 5.86 4.85 3.15
CA GLU A 145 6.07 6.29 3.36
C GLU A 145 7.46 6.73 2.88
N GLU A 146 8.51 5.98 3.24
CA GLU A 146 9.87 6.23 2.76
C GLU A 146 9.95 6.22 1.23
N SER A 147 9.34 5.21 0.61
CA SER A 147 9.31 5.06 -0.84
C SER A 147 8.52 6.18 -1.55
N LEU A 148 7.39 6.60 -0.97
CA LEU A 148 6.57 7.69 -1.50
C LEU A 148 7.34 9.03 -1.47
N LYS A 149 8.03 9.33 -0.38
CA LYS A 149 8.88 10.52 -0.28
C LYS A 149 9.95 10.54 -1.38
N LEU A 150 10.65 9.42 -1.58
CA LEU A 150 11.64 9.28 -2.65
C LEU A 150 11.02 9.40 -4.05
N GLU A 151 9.81 8.92 -4.25
CA GLU A 151 9.11 9.04 -5.54
C GLU A 151 8.72 10.48 -5.84
N ILE A 152 8.24 11.22 -4.84
CA ILE A 152 7.94 12.65 -4.96
C ILE A 152 9.21 13.42 -5.30
N GLU A 153 10.32 13.18 -4.59
CA GLU A 153 11.61 13.78 -4.91
C GLU A 153 12.05 13.51 -6.35
N ARG A 154 11.85 12.27 -6.85
CA ARG A 154 12.17 11.92 -8.24
C ARG A 154 11.34 12.69 -9.25
N ARG A 155 10.07 12.90 -8.96
CA ARG A 155 9.17 13.66 -9.84
C ARG A 155 9.52 15.15 -9.88
N HIS A 156 10.07 15.67 -8.80
CA HIS A 156 10.49 17.06 -8.67
C HIS A 156 11.92 17.32 -9.15
N ALA A 157 12.72 16.28 -9.42
CA ALA A 157 14.10 16.46 -9.90
C ALA A 157 14.15 17.26 -11.22
N ALA A 158 14.86 18.38 -11.19
CA ALA A 158 14.96 19.29 -12.32
C ALA A 158 16.00 18.86 -13.38
N SER A 159 16.87 17.90 -13.01
CA SER A 159 17.94 17.43 -13.89
C SER A 159 18.25 15.93 -13.69
N ALA A 160 18.90 15.32 -14.67
CA ALA A 160 19.38 13.95 -14.58
C ALA A 160 20.38 13.75 -13.43
N ASP A 161 21.20 14.76 -13.14
CA ASP A 161 22.16 14.73 -12.05
C ASP A 161 21.48 14.75 -10.68
N GLU A 162 20.41 15.52 -10.51
CA GLU A 162 19.57 15.49 -9.30
C GLU A 162 18.89 14.14 -9.15
N LEU A 163 18.27 13.64 -10.21
CA LEU A 163 17.61 12.32 -10.21
C LEU A 163 18.59 11.20 -9.82
N ALA A 164 19.83 11.25 -10.30
CA ALA A 164 20.85 10.26 -9.99
C ALA A 164 21.32 10.28 -8.52
N ARG A 165 21.13 11.38 -7.79
CA ARG A 165 21.47 11.51 -6.36
C ARG A 165 20.39 10.97 -5.43
N ILE A 166 19.15 10.83 -5.92
CA ILE A 166 18.04 10.32 -5.10
C ILE A 166 18.21 8.80 -4.90
N PRO A 167 18.23 8.32 -3.65
CA PRO A 167 18.41 6.91 -3.36
C PRO A 167 17.35 6.03 -4.03
N ALA A 168 17.69 4.79 -4.37
CA ALA A 168 16.70 3.81 -4.80
C ALA A 168 15.71 3.49 -3.65
N PRO A 169 14.44 3.17 -3.95
CA PRO A 169 13.49 2.77 -2.93
C PRO A 169 13.95 1.50 -2.19
N PRO A 170 13.54 1.32 -0.93
CA PRO A 170 13.88 0.14 -0.14
C PRO A 170 13.50 -1.15 -0.88
N ARG A 171 14.42 -2.12 -0.87
CA ARG A 171 14.21 -3.43 -1.51
C ARG A 171 13.47 -4.41 -0.60
N PRO A 172 12.89 -5.49 -1.16
CA PRO A 172 12.31 -6.56 -0.37
C PRO A 172 13.35 -7.21 0.55
N THR A 173 12.90 -7.66 1.73
CA THR A 173 13.71 -8.52 2.59
C THR A 173 13.90 -9.90 1.94
N PHE A 174 15.03 -10.54 2.17
CA PHE A 174 15.36 -11.88 1.63
C PHE A 174 15.27 -11.96 0.10
N SER A 175 15.47 -10.86 -0.62
CA SER A 175 15.73 -10.92 -2.07
C SER A 175 17.11 -11.55 -2.29
N ARG A 176 17.14 -12.66 -3.04
CA ARG A 176 18.39 -13.24 -3.57
C ARG A 176 18.96 -12.39 -4.69
#